data_a91be084c48ab0ac993314e2f453d456
#
_entry.id   a91be084c48ab0ac993314e2f453d456
#
_cell.length_a   1.000
_cell.length_b   1.000
_cell.length_c   1.000
_cell.angle_alpha   90.00
_cell.angle_beta   90.00
_cell.angle_gamma   90.00
#
_symmetry.space_group_name_H-M   'P 1'
#
loop_
_entity.id
_entity.type
_entity.pdbx_description
1 polymer ?
#
loop_
_entity_poly.entity_id
_entity_poly.type
_entity_poly.pdbx_seq_one_letter_code
_entity_poly.pdbx_strand_id
1 'polypeptide(L)'
;MDKKMQIAAIVVVVIAIAAVAAVMMQDKDGGSDEPANGKLVGKVVDEKDFPNTDSRLWVYGNANEDDRIDEKDVEFIQKIIDGKEKSTRLADANADGAVDSRDIEYLKAIIKASENQKDEIDVYYIDSYFTISKVSWPVKNIATTYCSGLYTAAVAGIVDKIVLADETIKNYWSCVDKKVINAAGLLGSTESPNYEEMMKSKYKLDVYVPGYCDSNADLQNAKKLNPVGIDVMYMNTSDNSGVDYPNEYIDRSIVMFGFLLQGNLETTYKYLDWHDKYVTLMEDAVKNMQDKDKSALMMSRSSFSYSETGKISITGKNNTNLIHAEWAGVYALGQHGYEMLNKNYQNLTKEQILTLIDGQKQPAMYIIDNEHDGLRGQR
;
A
#
# COMPACT_ATOMS: atom_id res chain seq x y z
N MET A 1 -22.93 -1.03 11.16
CA MET A 1 -22.20 -1.69 12.29
C MET A 1 -21.77 -0.58 13.24
N ASP A 2 -22.03 -0.70 14.53
CA ASP A 2 -21.72 0.34 15.52
C ASP A 2 -20.20 0.60 15.53
N LYS A 3 -19.78 1.87 15.62
CA LYS A 3 -18.38 2.29 15.70
C LYS A 3 -17.56 1.49 16.74
N LYS A 4 -18.23 1.06 17.81
CA LYS A 4 -17.69 0.16 18.83
C LYS A 4 -17.43 -1.26 18.31
N MET A 5 -18.21 -1.76 17.37
CA MET A 5 -18.00 -3.07 16.75
C MET A 5 -16.88 -3.05 15.70
N GLN A 6 -16.68 -1.92 15.02
CA GLN A 6 -15.55 -1.74 14.09
C GLN A 6 -14.22 -1.66 14.85
N ILE A 7 -14.19 -0.88 15.94
CA ILE A 7 -13.02 -0.81 16.83
C ILE A 7 -12.74 -2.18 17.47
N ALA A 8 -13.78 -2.92 17.85
CA ALA A 8 -13.61 -4.26 18.38
C ALA A 8 -13.08 -5.26 17.33
N ALA A 9 -13.48 -5.14 16.08
CA ALA A 9 -12.96 -5.99 14.99
C ALA A 9 -11.48 -5.67 14.69
N ILE A 10 -11.10 -4.39 14.69
CA ILE A 10 -9.70 -3.95 14.52
C ILE A 10 -8.85 -4.43 15.71
N VAL A 11 -9.35 -4.28 16.93
CA VAL A 11 -8.63 -4.74 18.14
C VAL A 11 -8.45 -6.27 18.12
N VAL A 12 -9.41 -7.04 17.65
CA VAL A 12 -9.29 -8.50 17.53
C VAL A 12 -8.26 -8.89 16.46
N VAL A 13 -8.20 -8.19 15.34
CA VAL A 13 -7.19 -8.42 14.28
C VAL A 13 -5.80 -8.05 14.79
N VAL A 14 -5.65 -6.91 15.47
CA VAL A 14 -4.38 -6.46 16.07
C VAL A 14 -3.91 -7.46 17.15
N ILE A 15 -4.81 -7.97 17.98
CA ILE A 15 -4.47 -9.00 18.99
C ILE A 15 -4.07 -10.31 18.33
N ALA A 16 -4.71 -10.72 17.24
CA ALA A 16 -4.34 -11.92 16.51
C ALA A 16 -2.96 -11.80 15.84
N ILE A 17 -2.63 -10.63 15.28
CA ILE A 17 -1.31 -10.34 14.70
C ILE A 17 -0.23 -10.31 15.79
N ALA A 18 -0.50 -9.65 16.92
CA ALA A 18 0.41 -9.62 18.07
C ALA A 18 0.65 -11.02 18.67
N ALA A 19 -0.36 -11.87 18.68
CA ALA A 19 -0.22 -13.25 19.16
C ALA A 19 0.66 -14.11 18.24
N VAL A 20 0.62 -13.86 16.92
CA VAL A 20 1.48 -14.55 15.93
C VAL A 20 2.93 -14.08 16.05
N ALA A 21 3.14 -12.77 16.21
CA ALA A 21 4.47 -12.21 16.46
C ALA A 21 5.07 -12.76 17.77
N ALA A 22 4.27 -12.90 18.84
CA ALA A 22 4.72 -13.46 20.11
C ALA A 22 5.12 -14.95 20.02
N VAL A 23 4.48 -15.73 19.15
CA VAL A 23 4.85 -17.15 18.94
C VAL A 23 6.16 -17.27 18.14
N MET A 24 6.46 -16.32 17.24
CA MET A 24 7.74 -16.32 16.50
C MET A 24 8.93 -15.87 17.37
N MET A 25 8.68 -15.21 18.51
CA MET A 25 9.73 -14.72 19.43
C MET A 25 10.13 -15.73 20.54
N GLN A 26 9.48 -16.89 20.63
CA GLN A 26 9.72 -17.80 21.77
C GLN A 26 10.90 -18.77 21.63
N ASP A 27 11.60 -18.81 20.51
CA ASP A 27 12.76 -19.70 20.34
C ASP A 27 14.05 -18.96 19.98
N LYS A 28 14.61 -18.19 20.91
CA LYS A 28 16.08 -17.93 21.00
C LYS A 28 16.42 -17.23 22.32
N ASP A 29 16.43 -17.97 23.39
CA ASP A 29 17.21 -17.59 24.58
C ASP A 29 18.66 -18.07 24.41
N GLY A 30 19.55 -17.10 24.17
CA GLY A 30 21.00 -17.33 24.12
C GLY A 30 21.72 -15.99 24.17
N GLY A 31 21.98 -15.52 25.37
CA GLY A 31 22.46 -14.21 25.78
C GLY A 31 23.56 -13.56 24.99
N SER A 32 23.32 -12.29 24.69
CA SER A 32 24.24 -11.16 24.79
C SER A 32 23.38 -9.91 25.06
N ASP A 33 23.76 -9.09 26.01
CA ASP A 33 23.04 -7.84 26.42
C ASP A 33 23.20 -6.69 25.40
N GLU A 34 23.60 -6.95 24.16
CA GLU A 34 23.61 -5.95 23.12
C GLU A 34 22.24 -5.90 22.44
N PRO A 35 21.66 -4.70 22.25
CA PRO A 35 20.43 -4.56 21.48
C PRO A 35 20.64 -5.08 20.06
N ALA A 36 19.92 -6.11 19.70
CA ALA A 36 20.02 -6.72 18.37
C ALA A 36 19.24 -5.88 17.34
N ASN A 37 19.82 -5.67 16.16
CA ASN A 37 19.11 -5.06 15.04
C ASN A 37 17.78 -5.76 14.78
N GLY A 38 16.74 -5.01 14.44
CA GLY A 38 15.41 -5.55 14.16
C GLY A 38 14.62 -6.04 15.37
N LYS A 39 14.99 -5.68 16.59
CA LYS A 39 14.25 -6.00 17.81
C LYS A 39 12.79 -5.53 17.79
N LEU A 40 12.49 -4.50 17.01
CA LEU A 40 11.15 -3.96 16.87
C LEU A 40 10.30 -4.68 15.81
N VAL A 41 10.87 -5.54 14.99
CA VAL A 41 10.12 -6.27 13.94
C VAL A 41 8.96 -7.07 14.56
N GLY A 42 7.79 -6.97 13.93
CA GLY A 42 6.54 -7.57 14.40
C GLY A 42 5.76 -6.73 15.40
N LYS A 43 6.28 -5.59 15.87
CA LYS A 43 5.51 -4.68 16.71
C LYS A 43 4.60 -3.80 15.87
N VAL A 44 3.37 -3.61 16.36
CA VAL A 44 2.40 -2.68 15.78
C VAL A 44 2.71 -1.28 16.30
N VAL A 45 2.72 -0.31 15.40
CA VAL A 45 2.92 1.11 15.70
C VAL A 45 1.57 1.74 16.04
N ASP A 46 1.47 2.39 17.18
CA ASP A 46 0.28 3.15 17.56
C ASP A 46 0.12 4.41 16.67
N GLU A 47 -1.11 4.80 16.36
CA GLU A 47 -1.41 5.99 15.54
C GLU A 47 -0.73 7.28 16.06
N LYS A 48 -0.66 7.45 17.39
CA LYS A 48 0.04 8.59 18.02
C LYS A 48 1.55 8.63 17.76
N ASP A 49 2.11 7.51 17.35
CA ASP A 49 3.53 7.31 17.10
C ASP A 49 3.83 7.14 15.60
N PHE A 50 2.88 7.43 14.72
CA PHE A 50 3.11 7.37 13.28
C PHE A 50 4.16 8.41 12.86
N PRO A 51 4.93 8.14 11.79
CA PRO A 51 5.70 9.18 11.12
C PRO A 51 4.80 10.33 10.67
N ASN A 52 5.42 11.46 10.33
CA ASN A 52 4.69 12.56 9.71
C ASN A 52 3.85 12.05 8.53
N THR A 53 2.56 12.38 8.51
CA THR A 53 1.63 11.95 7.46
C THR A 53 1.98 12.49 6.09
N ASP A 54 2.73 13.60 6.02
CA ASP A 54 3.22 14.15 4.76
C ASP A 54 4.38 13.32 4.19
N SER A 55 5.06 12.48 5.02
CA SER A 55 6.09 11.56 4.54
C SER A 55 5.47 10.31 3.93
N ARG A 56 5.94 9.93 2.75
CA ARG A 56 5.52 8.73 2.01
C ARG A 56 6.51 7.57 2.14
N LEU A 57 7.77 7.84 2.54
CA LEU A 57 8.80 6.83 2.75
C LEU A 57 8.89 6.41 4.22
N TRP A 58 8.03 5.49 4.64
CA TRP A 58 7.99 4.99 6.01
C TRP A 58 9.01 3.87 6.25
N VAL A 59 10.27 4.19 5.96
CA VAL A 59 11.42 3.32 6.14
C VAL A 59 12.29 3.85 7.28
N TYR A 60 12.68 2.98 8.17
CA TYR A 60 13.63 3.30 9.24
C TYR A 60 14.97 3.73 8.63
N GLY A 61 15.44 4.89 9.05
CA GLY A 61 16.56 5.59 8.43
C GLY A 61 16.14 6.86 7.68
N ASN A 62 14.86 7.03 7.29
CA ASN A 62 14.32 8.31 6.83
C ASN A 62 14.08 9.23 8.03
N ALA A 63 15.16 9.63 8.69
CA ALA A 63 15.13 10.26 10.02
C ALA A 63 14.52 11.66 10.01
N ASN A 64 14.69 12.41 8.94
CA ASN A 64 14.14 13.76 8.76
C ASN A 64 12.74 13.75 8.10
N GLU A 65 12.25 12.56 7.72
CA GLU A 65 10.94 12.30 7.11
C GLU A 65 10.69 13.10 5.81
N ASP A 66 11.73 13.29 4.97
CA ASP A 66 11.66 14.05 3.71
C ASP A 66 11.48 13.14 2.45
N ASP A 67 11.08 11.89 2.63
CA ASP A 67 10.90 10.87 1.58
C ASP A 67 12.19 10.41 0.88
N ARG A 68 13.35 10.74 1.44
CA ARG A 68 14.65 10.30 0.94
C ARG A 68 15.45 9.68 2.07
N ILE A 69 16.35 8.79 1.72
CA ILE A 69 17.35 8.25 2.64
C ILE A 69 18.71 8.66 2.08
N ASP A 70 19.31 9.68 2.71
CA ASP A 70 20.58 10.25 2.27
C ASP A 70 21.42 10.80 3.46
N GLU A 71 22.50 11.51 3.17
CA GLU A 71 23.39 12.07 4.19
C GLU A 71 22.72 13.10 5.12
N LYS A 72 21.56 13.68 4.72
CA LYS A 72 20.83 14.61 5.61
C LYS A 72 20.19 13.86 6.78
N ASP A 73 19.79 12.61 6.59
CA ASP A 73 19.29 11.77 7.67
C ASP A 73 20.40 11.42 8.64
N VAL A 74 21.61 11.14 8.15
CA VAL A 74 22.79 10.95 8.99
C VAL A 74 23.05 12.19 9.84
N GLU A 75 23.01 13.38 9.25
CA GLU A 75 23.15 14.65 9.97
C GLU A 75 22.01 14.87 10.96
N PHE A 76 20.79 14.46 10.61
CA PHE A 76 19.62 14.59 11.48
C PHE A 76 19.71 13.68 12.70
N ILE A 77 20.08 12.41 12.52
CA ILE A 77 20.33 11.47 13.63
C ILE A 77 21.42 12.02 14.55
N GLN A 78 22.52 12.58 13.98
CA GLN A 78 23.57 13.20 14.79
C GLN A 78 23.02 14.36 15.63
N LYS A 79 22.13 15.19 15.10
CA LYS A 79 21.48 16.28 15.86
C LYS A 79 20.57 15.74 16.98
N ILE A 80 19.90 14.62 16.76
CA ILE A 80 19.11 13.93 17.80
C ILE A 80 20.05 13.48 18.95
N ILE A 81 21.14 12.80 18.61
CA ILE A 81 22.13 12.33 19.59
C ILE A 81 22.74 13.48 20.39
N ASP A 82 23.02 14.61 19.73
CA ASP A 82 23.51 15.82 20.35
C ASP A 82 22.45 16.57 21.20
N GLY A 83 21.19 16.11 21.20
CA GLY A 83 20.08 16.77 21.90
C GLY A 83 19.63 18.10 21.25
N LYS A 84 19.97 18.32 19.98
CA LYS A 84 19.60 19.54 19.22
C LYS A 84 18.27 19.40 18.48
N GLU A 85 17.85 18.16 18.20
CA GLU A 85 16.58 17.83 17.54
C GLU A 85 15.85 16.76 18.34
N LYS A 86 14.53 16.68 18.14
CA LYS A 86 13.71 15.62 18.72
C LYS A 86 13.82 14.36 17.86
N SER A 87 13.83 13.21 18.51
CA SER A 87 13.76 11.94 17.80
C SER A 87 12.45 11.80 17.05
N THR A 88 12.53 11.37 15.80
CA THR A 88 11.41 10.94 14.98
C THR A 88 11.22 9.42 15.08
N ARG A 89 10.10 8.93 14.60
CA ARG A 89 9.82 7.48 14.58
C ARG A 89 10.82 6.70 13.72
N LEU A 90 11.25 7.28 12.60
CA LEU A 90 12.10 6.62 11.61
C LEU A 90 13.60 6.79 11.86
N ALA A 91 14.01 7.52 12.93
CA ALA A 91 15.42 7.78 13.23
C ALA A 91 16.17 6.54 13.77
N ASP A 92 15.47 5.53 14.30
CA ASP A 92 16.03 4.24 14.78
C ASP A 92 16.30 3.32 13.58
N ALA A 93 17.35 3.60 12.82
CA ALA A 93 17.60 3.00 11.51
C ALA A 93 17.77 1.47 11.57
N ASN A 94 18.30 0.95 12.67
CA ASN A 94 18.49 -0.49 12.88
C ASN A 94 17.32 -1.18 13.60
N ALA A 95 16.26 -0.43 13.94
CA ALA A 95 15.05 -0.91 14.61
C ALA A 95 15.33 -1.69 15.90
N ASP A 96 16.31 -1.28 16.70
CA ASP A 96 16.65 -1.92 17.98
C ASP A 96 15.91 -1.30 19.19
N GLY A 97 15.25 -0.16 19.00
CA GLY A 97 14.46 0.56 19.98
C GLY A 97 15.18 1.72 20.64
N ALA A 98 16.37 2.11 20.17
CA ALA A 98 17.12 3.25 20.65
C ALA A 98 17.67 4.06 19.46
N VAL A 99 17.87 5.37 19.61
CA VAL A 99 18.51 6.20 18.60
C VAL A 99 19.89 6.61 19.11
N ASP A 100 20.93 6.05 18.50
CA ASP A 100 22.33 6.30 18.87
C ASP A 100 23.31 6.22 17.68
N SER A 101 24.60 6.15 17.94
CA SER A 101 25.63 6.13 16.88
C SER A 101 25.55 4.86 16.00
N ARG A 102 24.94 3.79 16.45
CA ARG A 102 24.76 2.56 15.67
C ARG A 102 23.78 2.79 14.54
N ASP A 103 22.78 3.67 14.71
CA ASP A 103 21.85 4.04 13.64
C ASP A 103 22.56 4.82 12.53
N ILE A 104 23.50 5.66 12.89
CA ILE A 104 24.36 6.36 11.89
C ILE A 104 25.15 5.35 11.06
N GLU A 105 25.75 4.35 11.70
CA GLU A 105 26.51 3.31 11.01
C GLU A 105 25.61 2.45 10.13
N TYR A 106 24.45 2.07 10.66
CA TYR A 106 23.46 1.27 9.95
C TYR A 106 22.88 2.01 8.74
N LEU A 107 22.52 3.28 8.92
CA LEU A 107 22.01 4.14 7.86
C LEU A 107 23.02 4.32 6.73
N LYS A 108 24.32 4.56 7.06
CA LYS A 108 25.37 4.61 6.06
C LYS A 108 25.50 3.29 5.28
N ALA A 109 25.29 2.15 5.93
CA ALA A 109 25.28 0.87 5.26
C ALA A 109 24.05 0.73 4.33
N ILE A 110 22.87 1.21 4.73
CA ILE A 110 21.67 1.27 3.87
C ILE A 110 21.95 2.15 2.64
N ILE A 111 22.48 3.35 2.81
CA ILE A 111 22.80 4.28 1.72
C ILE A 111 23.75 3.59 0.72
N LYS A 112 24.84 3.04 1.22
CA LYS A 112 25.80 2.31 0.39
C LYS A 112 25.17 1.11 -0.36
N ALA A 113 24.33 0.32 0.32
CA ALA A 113 23.64 -0.82 -0.26
C ALA A 113 22.60 -0.39 -1.31
N SER A 114 21.95 0.75 -1.13
CA SER A 114 21.02 1.31 -2.12
C SER A 114 21.72 1.70 -3.42
N GLU A 115 22.94 2.23 -3.34
CA GLU A 115 23.74 2.66 -4.48
C GLU A 115 24.33 1.47 -5.25
N ASN A 116 24.92 0.50 -4.53
CA ASN A 116 25.63 -0.61 -5.17
C ASN A 116 24.75 -1.83 -5.47
N GLN A 117 23.60 -1.97 -4.81
CA GLN A 117 22.63 -3.06 -4.94
C GLN A 117 23.24 -4.47 -4.83
N LYS A 118 24.26 -4.63 -3.98
CA LYS A 118 25.01 -5.87 -3.80
C LYS A 118 25.23 -6.24 -2.34
N ASP A 119 25.35 -5.23 -1.48
CA ASP A 119 25.63 -5.46 -0.06
C ASP A 119 24.36 -6.02 0.60
N GLU A 120 24.54 -7.05 1.43
CA GLU A 120 23.44 -7.69 2.17
C GLU A 120 23.13 -6.87 3.43
N ILE A 121 21.88 -6.44 3.56
CA ILE A 121 21.40 -5.73 4.73
C ILE A 121 19.88 -5.87 4.85
N ASP A 122 19.38 -5.98 6.08
CA ASP A 122 17.94 -5.89 6.36
C ASP A 122 17.51 -4.42 6.38
N VAL A 123 16.43 -4.08 5.71
CA VAL A 123 15.84 -2.73 5.72
C VAL A 123 14.49 -2.79 6.40
N TYR A 124 14.33 -2.01 7.46
CA TYR A 124 13.13 -1.99 8.30
C TYR A 124 12.16 -0.91 7.84
N TYR A 125 10.86 -1.20 7.90
CA TYR A 125 9.82 -0.28 7.45
C TYR A 125 8.51 -0.53 8.19
N ILE A 126 7.57 0.41 8.10
CA ILE A 126 6.21 0.25 8.61
C ILE A 126 5.32 -0.16 7.42
N ASP A 127 4.72 -1.33 7.51
CA ASP A 127 3.88 -1.90 6.47
C ASP A 127 2.43 -1.35 6.49
N SER A 128 1.59 -1.84 5.57
CA SER A 128 0.19 -1.41 5.47
C SER A 128 -0.71 -1.88 6.62
N TYR A 129 -0.21 -2.73 7.51
CA TYR A 129 -0.86 -3.09 8.77
C TYR A 129 -0.29 -2.32 9.96
N PHE A 130 0.52 -1.29 9.69
CA PHE A 130 1.25 -0.53 10.72
C PHE A 130 2.17 -1.41 11.57
N THR A 131 2.61 -2.52 11.04
CA THR A 131 3.56 -3.41 11.69
C THR A 131 4.97 -3.11 11.19
N ILE A 132 5.93 -3.09 12.11
CA ILE A 132 7.34 -2.95 11.76
C ILE A 132 7.78 -4.24 11.10
N SER A 133 8.09 -4.16 9.83
CA SER A 133 8.48 -5.27 8.98
C SER A 133 9.90 -5.06 8.42
N LYS A 134 10.43 -6.05 7.74
CA LYS A 134 11.74 -5.96 7.09
C LYS A 134 11.71 -6.50 5.68
N VAL A 135 12.65 -6.06 4.88
CA VAL A 135 13.03 -6.68 3.61
C VAL A 135 14.54 -6.84 3.56
N SER A 136 15.01 -8.01 3.13
CA SER A 136 16.43 -8.32 3.02
C SER A 136 16.94 -7.93 1.63
N TRP A 137 17.90 -7.02 1.58
CA TRP A 137 18.60 -6.65 0.35
C TRP A 137 19.78 -7.57 0.06
N PRO A 138 20.19 -7.73 -1.21
CA PRO A 138 19.60 -7.15 -2.43
C PRO A 138 18.37 -7.92 -2.93
N VAL A 139 17.32 -7.20 -3.39
CA VAL A 139 16.12 -7.77 -4.00
C VAL A 139 16.34 -7.91 -5.51
N LYS A 140 16.29 -9.13 -6.03
CA LYS A 140 16.48 -9.46 -7.45
C LYS A 140 15.24 -10.05 -8.10
N ASN A 141 14.51 -10.89 -7.36
CA ASN A 141 13.39 -11.65 -7.87
C ASN A 141 12.18 -11.45 -6.97
N ILE A 142 11.09 -10.96 -7.56
CA ILE A 142 9.84 -10.71 -6.84
C ILE A 142 8.69 -11.54 -7.41
N ALA A 143 7.75 -11.87 -6.54
CA ALA A 143 6.42 -12.32 -6.93
C ALA A 143 5.41 -11.25 -6.56
N THR A 144 4.44 -10.98 -7.41
CA THR A 144 3.34 -10.07 -7.09
C THR A 144 2.04 -10.54 -7.71
N THR A 145 0.93 -10.08 -7.12
CA THR A 145 -0.43 -10.39 -7.55
C THR A 145 -1.19 -9.12 -7.86
N TYR A 146 -2.27 -9.24 -8.61
CA TYR A 146 -3.19 -8.19 -8.98
C TYR A 146 -2.60 -7.09 -9.89
N CYS A 147 -3.45 -6.47 -10.71
CA CYS A 147 -2.99 -5.49 -11.71
C CYS A 147 -2.40 -4.21 -11.07
N SER A 148 -2.89 -3.79 -9.91
CA SER A 148 -2.34 -2.63 -9.19
C SER A 148 -0.90 -2.88 -8.73
N GLY A 149 -0.56 -4.08 -8.26
CA GLY A 149 0.82 -4.48 -7.94
C GLY A 149 1.75 -4.35 -9.15
N LEU A 150 1.27 -4.76 -10.34
CA LEU A 150 2.02 -4.56 -11.58
C LEU A 150 2.21 -3.09 -11.95
N TYR A 151 1.16 -2.27 -11.80
CA TYR A 151 1.23 -0.84 -12.13
C TYR A 151 2.19 -0.11 -11.19
N THR A 152 2.13 -0.39 -9.89
CA THR A 152 3.09 0.13 -8.92
C THR A 152 4.52 -0.30 -9.25
N ALA A 153 4.72 -1.57 -9.61
CA ALA A 153 6.03 -2.08 -10.05
C ALA A 153 6.53 -1.38 -11.33
N ALA A 154 5.64 -1.04 -12.26
CA ALA A 154 5.99 -0.32 -13.47
C ALA A 154 6.46 1.11 -13.18
N VAL A 155 5.76 1.84 -12.31
CA VAL A 155 6.17 3.18 -11.85
C VAL A 155 7.49 3.13 -11.10
N ALA A 156 7.65 2.13 -10.22
CA ALA A 156 8.89 1.92 -9.46
C ALA A 156 10.07 1.41 -10.31
N GLY A 157 9.84 1.05 -11.58
CA GLY A 157 10.89 0.57 -12.49
C GLY A 157 11.44 -0.81 -12.14
N ILE A 158 10.61 -1.71 -11.59
CA ILE A 158 11.03 -3.04 -11.12
C ILE A 158 10.31 -4.21 -11.84
N VAL A 159 9.66 -3.93 -12.96
CA VAL A 159 8.90 -4.96 -13.70
C VAL A 159 9.79 -6.13 -14.14
N ASP A 160 11.04 -5.87 -14.46
CA ASP A 160 12.03 -6.87 -14.86
C ASP A 160 12.43 -7.84 -13.73
N LYS A 161 12.17 -7.46 -12.48
CA LYS A 161 12.36 -8.33 -11.31
C LYS A 161 11.21 -9.32 -11.08
N ILE A 162 10.06 -9.17 -11.78
CA ILE A 162 8.90 -10.03 -11.60
C ILE A 162 9.17 -11.42 -12.22
N VAL A 163 9.39 -12.40 -11.37
CA VAL A 163 9.60 -13.82 -11.79
C VAL A 163 8.33 -14.67 -11.65
N LEU A 164 7.37 -14.24 -10.83
CA LEU A 164 6.08 -14.88 -10.64
C LEU A 164 4.96 -13.83 -10.64
N ALA A 165 3.88 -14.12 -11.35
CA ALA A 165 2.71 -13.26 -11.46
C ALA A 165 1.42 -14.07 -11.45
N ASP A 166 0.34 -13.52 -10.90
CA ASP A 166 -0.96 -14.17 -10.87
C ASP A 166 -1.69 -14.11 -12.23
N GLU A 167 -2.85 -14.75 -12.30
CA GLU A 167 -3.69 -14.77 -13.50
C GLU A 167 -4.18 -13.38 -13.89
N THR A 168 -4.41 -12.50 -12.91
CA THR A 168 -4.87 -11.12 -13.16
C THR A 168 -3.80 -10.34 -13.91
N ILE A 169 -2.56 -10.36 -13.45
CA ILE A 169 -1.42 -9.74 -14.14
C ILE A 169 -1.24 -10.33 -15.53
N LYS A 170 -1.32 -11.66 -15.66
CA LYS A 170 -1.16 -12.34 -16.95
C LYS A 170 -2.20 -11.90 -17.99
N ASN A 171 -3.39 -11.52 -17.54
CA ASN A 171 -4.51 -11.12 -18.40
C ASN A 171 -4.58 -9.60 -18.63
N TYR A 172 -4.08 -8.77 -17.69
CA TYR A 172 -4.24 -7.31 -17.67
C TYR A 172 -2.90 -6.55 -17.64
N TRP A 173 -2.04 -6.83 -18.59
CA TRP A 173 -0.66 -6.34 -18.66
C TRP A 173 -0.45 -5.07 -19.52
N SER A 174 -1.48 -4.34 -19.87
CA SER A 174 -1.46 -3.29 -20.91
C SER A 174 -0.42 -2.16 -20.73
N CYS A 175 0.11 -1.99 -19.51
CA CYS A 175 1.08 -0.92 -19.21
C CYS A 175 2.56 -1.35 -19.32
N VAL A 176 2.86 -2.63 -19.57
CA VAL A 176 4.24 -3.16 -19.58
C VAL A 176 4.51 -4.04 -20.80
N ASP A 177 5.80 -4.32 -21.08
CA ASP A 177 6.17 -5.21 -22.17
C ASP A 177 5.66 -6.63 -21.90
N LYS A 178 4.85 -7.12 -22.83
CA LYS A 178 4.26 -8.46 -22.80
C LYS A 178 5.31 -9.58 -22.62
N LYS A 179 6.52 -9.38 -23.13
CA LYS A 179 7.60 -10.36 -23.02
C LYS A 179 7.97 -10.61 -21.56
N VAL A 180 8.04 -9.57 -20.72
CA VAL A 180 8.35 -9.70 -19.30
C VAL A 180 7.27 -10.51 -18.60
N ILE A 181 6.02 -10.18 -18.83
CA ILE A 181 4.89 -10.88 -18.20
C ILE A 181 4.77 -12.33 -18.69
N ASN A 182 5.06 -12.59 -19.96
CA ASN A 182 5.05 -13.97 -20.50
C ASN A 182 6.20 -14.80 -19.92
N ALA A 183 7.35 -14.19 -19.62
CA ALA A 183 8.49 -14.87 -19.01
C ALA A 183 8.24 -15.26 -17.54
N ALA A 184 7.43 -14.47 -16.81
CA ALA A 184 7.09 -14.78 -15.43
C ALA A 184 6.30 -16.10 -15.31
N GLY A 185 6.58 -16.88 -14.28
CA GLY A 185 5.80 -18.06 -13.92
C GLY A 185 4.39 -17.69 -13.45
N LEU A 186 3.48 -18.65 -13.45
CA LEU A 186 2.10 -18.46 -12.97
C LEU A 186 2.01 -18.77 -11.48
N LEU A 187 1.53 -17.77 -10.72
CA LEU A 187 1.39 -17.85 -9.26
C LEU A 187 0.05 -18.44 -8.80
N GLY A 188 -0.93 -18.55 -9.68
CA GLY A 188 -2.31 -18.91 -9.36
C GLY A 188 -3.21 -17.68 -9.33
N SER A 189 -4.27 -17.70 -8.51
CA SER A 189 -5.14 -16.54 -8.32
C SER A 189 -4.63 -15.64 -7.19
N THR A 190 -5.09 -14.39 -7.18
CA THR A 190 -4.75 -13.41 -6.13
C THR A 190 -5.17 -13.89 -4.74
N GLU A 191 -6.38 -14.48 -4.63
CA GLU A 191 -6.92 -14.96 -3.34
C GLU A 191 -6.33 -16.29 -2.87
N SER A 192 -5.67 -17.01 -3.78
CA SER A 192 -5.12 -18.35 -3.50
C SER A 192 -3.78 -18.54 -4.20
N PRO A 193 -2.73 -17.83 -3.76
CA PRO A 193 -1.42 -17.94 -4.37
C PRO A 193 -0.81 -19.33 -4.12
N ASN A 194 -0.08 -19.83 -5.11
CA ASN A 194 0.56 -21.14 -5.04
C ASN A 194 1.92 -21.03 -4.33
N TYR A 195 1.94 -21.33 -3.03
CA TYR A 195 3.17 -21.29 -2.21
C TYR A 195 4.22 -22.30 -2.67
N GLU A 196 3.81 -23.48 -3.13
CA GLU A 196 4.76 -24.49 -3.64
C GLU A 196 5.48 -23.98 -4.88
N GLU A 197 4.79 -23.20 -5.73
CA GLU A 197 5.42 -22.57 -6.87
C GLU A 197 6.43 -21.51 -6.45
N MET A 198 6.09 -20.68 -5.43
CA MET A 198 7.00 -19.66 -4.89
C MET A 198 8.28 -20.25 -4.32
N MET A 199 8.19 -21.42 -3.68
CA MET A 199 9.34 -22.09 -3.04
C MET A 199 10.25 -22.82 -4.03
N LYS A 200 9.92 -22.87 -5.33
CA LYS A 200 10.78 -23.54 -6.31
C LYS A 200 12.08 -22.79 -6.51
N SER A 201 13.20 -23.49 -6.31
CA SER A 201 14.55 -22.94 -6.40
C SER A 201 14.90 -22.29 -7.74
N LYS A 202 14.18 -22.63 -8.81
CA LYS A 202 14.39 -22.04 -10.14
C LYS A 202 14.10 -20.54 -10.17
N TYR A 203 13.21 -20.04 -9.31
CA TYR A 203 12.84 -18.61 -9.26
C TYR A 203 13.77 -17.79 -8.37
N LYS A 204 14.43 -18.42 -7.38
CA LYS A 204 15.27 -17.73 -6.39
C LYS A 204 14.52 -16.50 -5.83
N LEU A 205 13.28 -16.71 -5.44
CA LEU A 205 12.38 -15.63 -5.02
C LEU A 205 12.91 -14.99 -3.73
N ASP A 206 13.07 -13.68 -3.73
CA ASP A 206 13.51 -12.91 -2.58
C ASP A 206 12.30 -12.36 -1.79
N VAL A 207 11.32 -11.79 -2.51
CA VAL A 207 10.18 -11.10 -1.90
C VAL A 207 8.87 -11.46 -2.60
N TYR A 208 7.83 -11.69 -1.80
CA TYR A 208 6.45 -11.74 -2.26
C TYR A 208 5.70 -10.48 -1.83
N VAL A 209 5.07 -9.80 -2.79
CA VAL A 209 4.26 -8.61 -2.56
C VAL A 209 2.83 -8.90 -2.98
N PRO A 210 1.89 -9.12 -2.04
CA PRO A 210 0.47 -9.21 -2.35
C PRO A 210 -0.03 -7.91 -2.99
N GLY A 211 -0.82 -8.00 -4.04
CA GLY A 211 -1.33 -6.83 -4.77
C GLY A 211 -2.38 -6.03 -4.00
N TYR A 212 -3.03 -6.65 -3.04
CA TYR A 212 -3.84 -6.00 -2.02
C TYR A 212 -3.73 -6.76 -0.70
N CYS A 213 -3.90 -6.04 0.39
CA CYS A 213 -3.80 -6.61 1.72
C CYS A 213 -5.15 -7.16 2.17
N ASP A 214 -5.19 -8.46 2.48
CA ASP A 214 -6.31 -9.14 3.15
C ASP A 214 -5.79 -9.82 4.40
N SER A 215 -6.16 -9.31 5.57
CA SER A 215 -5.64 -9.74 6.87
C SER A 215 -5.68 -11.27 7.10
N ASN A 216 -6.67 -11.97 6.56
CA ASN A 216 -6.80 -13.42 6.74
C ASN A 216 -5.84 -14.21 5.84
N ALA A 217 -5.72 -13.83 4.57
CA ALA A 217 -4.81 -14.46 3.62
C ALA A 217 -3.36 -14.12 3.94
N ASP A 218 -3.07 -12.88 4.31
CA ASP A 218 -1.73 -12.38 4.55
C ASP A 218 -1.04 -13.03 5.75
N LEU A 219 -1.78 -13.31 6.82
CA LEU A 219 -1.24 -14.07 7.96
C LEU A 219 -0.68 -15.45 7.55
N GLN A 220 -1.21 -16.06 6.49
CA GLN A 220 -0.69 -17.32 5.96
C GLN A 220 0.53 -17.13 5.08
N ASN A 221 0.62 -15.99 4.36
CA ASN A 221 1.75 -15.69 3.50
C ASN A 221 3.06 -15.66 4.29
N ALA A 222 3.14 -14.81 5.33
CA ALA A 222 4.33 -14.68 6.16
C ALA A 222 4.71 -16.00 6.87
N LYS A 223 3.72 -16.72 7.43
CA LYS A 223 3.96 -18.00 8.11
C LYS A 223 4.57 -19.07 7.22
N LYS A 224 4.26 -19.05 5.92
CA LYS A 224 4.74 -20.06 4.97
C LYS A 224 6.04 -19.67 4.31
N LEU A 225 6.23 -18.37 4.05
CA LEU A 225 7.31 -17.89 3.19
C LEU A 225 8.54 -17.42 3.99
N ASN A 226 8.35 -16.70 5.11
CA ASN A 226 9.49 -16.22 5.90
C ASN A 226 10.40 -17.35 6.42
N PRO A 227 9.88 -18.51 6.88
CA PRO A 227 10.76 -19.61 7.32
C PRO A 227 11.65 -20.20 6.24
N VAL A 228 11.32 -19.98 4.97
CA VAL A 228 12.13 -20.47 3.82
C VAL A 228 12.95 -19.34 3.17
N GLY A 229 13.04 -18.19 3.81
CA GLY A 229 13.88 -17.07 3.38
C GLY A 229 13.26 -16.20 2.28
N ILE A 230 11.94 -16.24 2.12
CA ILE A 230 11.21 -15.36 1.21
C ILE A 230 10.48 -14.30 2.06
N ASP A 231 10.89 -13.05 1.96
CA ASP A 231 10.24 -11.97 2.68
C ASP A 231 8.85 -11.69 2.11
N VAL A 232 7.91 -11.27 2.96
CA VAL A 232 6.56 -10.86 2.55
C VAL A 232 6.40 -9.39 2.84
N MET A 233 6.19 -8.59 1.79
CA MET A 233 6.05 -7.14 1.88
C MET A 233 4.57 -6.75 1.75
N TYR A 234 3.94 -6.42 2.87
CA TYR A 234 2.55 -5.96 2.90
C TYR A 234 2.46 -4.47 2.60
N MET A 235 2.35 -4.16 1.31
CA MET A 235 2.11 -2.80 0.83
C MET A 235 0.83 -2.76 0.02
N ASN A 236 -0.15 -1.96 0.47
CA ASN A 236 -1.42 -1.85 -0.21
C ASN A 236 -1.26 -1.08 -1.53
N THR A 237 -1.41 -1.75 -2.64
CA THR A 237 -1.39 -1.15 -3.98
C THR A 237 -2.79 -0.93 -4.54
N SER A 238 -3.82 -1.27 -3.75
CA SER A 238 -5.23 -1.16 -4.13
C SER A 238 -6.05 -0.69 -2.93
N ASP A 239 -6.95 0.26 -3.13
CA ASP A 239 -7.77 0.85 -2.07
C ASP A 239 -8.93 -0.05 -1.60
N ASN A 240 -8.95 -1.31 -1.98
CA ASN A 240 -10.00 -2.24 -1.59
C ASN A 240 -9.96 -2.69 -0.12
N SER A 241 -9.06 -2.12 0.68
CA SER A 241 -8.86 -2.56 2.07
C SER A 241 -10.02 -2.27 3.02
N GLY A 242 -11.03 -1.48 2.61
CA GLY A 242 -12.17 -1.13 3.46
C GLY A 242 -11.80 -0.32 4.72
N VAL A 243 -10.61 0.23 4.77
CA VAL A 243 -10.09 1.02 5.88
C VAL A 243 -10.24 2.50 5.54
N ASP A 244 -10.70 3.30 6.50
CA ASP A 244 -10.86 4.76 6.38
C ASP A 244 -9.48 5.46 6.36
N TYR A 245 -8.62 5.15 5.38
CA TYR A 245 -7.31 5.75 5.30
C TYR A 245 -7.25 6.85 4.23
N PRO A 246 -6.47 7.91 4.48
CA PRO A 246 -6.31 8.99 3.53
C PRO A 246 -5.62 8.49 2.24
N ASN A 247 -5.85 9.23 1.19
CA ASN A 247 -5.48 9.00 -0.22
C ASN A 247 -3.99 8.73 -0.50
N GLU A 248 -3.14 8.97 0.48
CA GLU A 248 -1.68 8.89 0.40
C GLU A 248 -1.12 7.47 0.33
N TYR A 249 -1.98 6.44 0.51
CA TYR A 249 -1.52 5.06 0.54
C TYR A 249 -0.92 4.57 -0.75
N ILE A 250 -1.52 4.91 -1.90
CA ILE A 250 -0.99 4.48 -3.21
C ILE A 250 0.34 5.16 -3.45
N ASP A 251 0.44 6.46 -3.20
CA ASP A 251 1.68 7.21 -3.37
C ASP A 251 2.76 6.70 -2.42
N ARG A 252 2.41 6.38 -1.17
CA ARG A 252 3.31 5.70 -0.25
C ARG A 252 3.78 4.37 -0.81
N SER A 253 2.87 3.52 -1.28
CA SER A 253 3.23 2.22 -1.84
C SER A 253 4.17 2.35 -3.04
N ILE A 254 3.99 3.37 -3.87
CA ILE A 254 4.87 3.66 -5.01
C ILE A 254 6.28 4.00 -4.53
N VAL A 255 6.44 4.90 -3.54
CA VAL A 255 7.74 5.27 -2.97
C VAL A 255 8.38 4.06 -2.27
N MET A 256 7.60 3.35 -1.47
CA MET A 256 8.07 2.16 -0.76
C MET A 256 8.54 1.07 -1.72
N PHE A 257 7.83 0.82 -2.83
CA PHE A 257 8.29 -0.11 -3.88
C PHE A 257 9.59 0.36 -4.50
N GLY A 258 9.67 1.66 -4.86
CA GLY A 258 10.86 2.25 -5.44
C GLY A 258 12.09 2.07 -4.55
N PHE A 259 11.95 2.24 -3.26
CA PHE A 259 13.06 2.12 -2.31
C PHE A 259 13.32 0.66 -1.88
N LEU A 260 12.32 0.01 -1.26
CA LEU A 260 12.50 -1.31 -0.64
C LEU A 260 12.81 -2.43 -1.65
N LEU A 261 12.28 -2.33 -2.85
CA LEU A 261 12.55 -3.30 -3.92
C LEU A 261 13.69 -2.86 -4.85
N GLN A 262 14.44 -1.82 -4.44
CA GLN A 262 15.61 -1.30 -5.16
C GLN A 262 15.28 -0.97 -6.63
N GLY A 263 14.22 -0.21 -6.83
CA GLY A 263 13.76 0.25 -8.13
C GLY A 263 14.43 1.54 -8.60
N ASN A 264 13.77 2.24 -9.49
CA ASN A 264 14.22 3.53 -10.02
C ASN A 264 13.55 4.69 -9.25
N LEU A 265 14.22 5.18 -8.21
CA LEU A 265 13.72 6.28 -7.39
C LEU A 265 13.51 7.58 -8.19
N GLU A 266 14.34 7.86 -9.18
CA GLU A 266 14.17 9.05 -10.02
C GLU A 266 12.84 9.00 -10.78
N THR A 267 12.50 7.85 -11.36
CA THR A 267 11.21 7.66 -12.06
C THR A 267 10.06 7.74 -11.09
N THR A 268 10.21 7.16 -9.89
CA THR A 268 9.21 7.19 -8.83
C THR A 268 8.89 8.63 -8.42
N TYR A 269 9.90 9.43 -8.12
CA TYR A 269 9.70 10.85 -7.74
C TYR A 269 9.12 11.69 -8.89
N LYS A 270 9.54 11.47 -10.13
CA LYS A 270 8.94 12.15 -11.30
C LYS A 270 7.44 11.85 -11.45
N TYR A 271 7.05 10.62 -11.16
CA TYR A 271 5.63 10.26 -11.15
C TYR A 271 4.88 11.00 -10.06
N LEU A 272 5.42 11.04 -8.84
CA LEU A 272 4.79 11.72 -7.70
C LEU A 272 4.69 13.24 -7.96
N ASP A 273 5.75 13.87 -8.44
CA ASP A 273 5.75 15.29 -8.80
C ASP A 273 4.67 15.60 -9.87
N TRP A 274 4.51 14.69 -10.84
CA TRP A 274 3.46 14.79 -11.84
C TRP A 274 2.07 14.64 -11.21
N HIS A 275 1.87 13.63 -10.39
CA HIS A 275 0.61 13.34 -9.71
C HIS A 275 0.19 14.53 -8.81
N ASP A 276 1.06 14.95 -7.91
CA ASP A 276 0.82 16.04 -6.96
C ASP A 276 0.49 17.35 -7.68
N LYS A 277 1.18 17.63 -8.78
CA LYS A 277 0.87 18.80 -9.61
C LYS A 277 -0.56 18.78 -10.14
N TYR A 278 -1.03 17.64 -10.64
CA TYR A 278 -2.38 17.56 -11.21
C TYR A 278 -3.45 17.50 -10.15
N VAL A 279 -3.20 16.83 -9.01
CA VAL A 279 -4.10 16.87 -7.85
C VAL A 279 -4.27 18.31 -7.38
N THR A 280 -3.17 19.05 -7.15
CA THR A 280 -3.22 20.46 -6.74
C THR A 280 -4.00 21.33 -7.74
N LEU A 281 -3.77 21.13 -9.05
CA LEU A 281 -4.52 21.88 -10.09
C LEU A 281 -6.03 21.61 -10.03
N MET A 282 -6.44 20.36 -9.76
CA MET A 282 -7.85 20.00 -9.63
C MET A 282 -8.45 20.58 -8.37
N GLU A 283 -7.78 20.47 -7.24
CA GLU A 283 -8.20 21.06 -5.96
C GLU A 283 -8.36 22.59 -6.07
N ASP A 284 -7.39 23.27 -6.68
CA ASP A 284 -7.42 24.71 -6.91
C ASP A 284 -8.59 25.14 -7.81
N ALA A 285 -8.92 24.33 -8.81
CA ALA A 285 -10.03 24.63 -9.72
C ALA A 285 -11.39 24.58 -9.01
N VAL A 286 -11.54 23.77 -7.97
CA VAL A 286 -12.83 23.54 -7.27
C VAL A 286 -12.90 24.10 -5.86
N LYS A 287 -11.80 24.66 -5.32
CA LYS A 287 -11.72 25.11 -3.91
C LYS A 287 -12.76 26.13 -3.50
N ASN A 288 -13.25 26.93 -4.46
CA ASN A 288 -14.29 27.94 -4.20
C ASN A 288 -15.71 27.47 -4.56
N MET A 289 -15.86 26.23 -5.06
CA MET A 289 -17.16 25.67 -5.38
C MET A 289 -17.83 25.11 -4.11
N GLN A 290 -19.15 25.27 -4.00
CA GLN A 290 -19.92 24.61 -2.95
C GLN A 290 -20.08 23.11 -3.32
N ASP A 291 -20.16 22.24 -2.33
CA ASP A 291 -20.27 20.78 -2.55
C ASP A 291 -21.46 20.41 -3.45
N LYS A 292 -22.61 21.09 -3.26
CA LYS A 292 -23.78 20.90 -4.13
C LYS A 292 -23.55 21.25 -5.60
N ASP A 293 -22.54 22.07 -5.92
CA ASP A 293 -22.24 22.52 -7.29
C ASP A 293 -21.23 21.58 -7.98
N LYS A 294 -20.55 20.72 -7.23
CA LYS A 294 -19.56 19.74 -7.70
C LYS A 294 -19.90 18.29 -7.32
N SER A 295 -21.14 18.05 -6.87
CA SER A 295 -21.55 16.72 -6.41
C SER A 295 -21.77 15.74 -7.56
N ALA A 296 -21.43 14.48 -7.31
CA ALA A 296 -21.66 13.39 -8.25
C ALA A 296 -22.14 12.11 -7.54
N LEU A 297 -22.97 11.36 -8.23
CA LEU A 297 -23.34 10.01 -7.86
C LEU A 297 -22.63 9.04 -8.81
N MET A 298 -21.86 8.11 -8.25
CA MET A 298 -21.05 7.19 -9.05
C MET A 298 -21.68 5.80 -9.09
N MET A 299 -21.63 5.18 -10.27
CA MET A 299 -22.09 3.82 -10.47
C MET A 299 -21.27 3.14 -11.56
N SER A 300 -21.08 1.82 -11.49
CA SER A 300 -20.39 1.07 -12.53
C SER A 300 -21.32 0.79 -13.71
N ARG A 301 -20.76 0.60 -14.92
CA ARG A 301 -21.52 0.24 -16.12
C ARG A 301 -22.31 -1.07 -15.95
N SER A 302 -21.73 -2.06 -15.28
CA SER A 302 -22.39 -3.32 -14.97
C SER A 302 -23.63 -3.13 -14.12
N SER A 303 -23.73 -2.04 -13.37
CA SER A 303 -24.86 -1.67 -12.54
C SER A 303 -26.03 -1.09 -13.35
N PHE A 304 -25.78 -0.67 -14.60
CA PHE A 304 -26.80 -0.17 -15.52
C PHE A 304 -27.63 -1.25 -16.18
N SER A 305 -27.15 -2.49 -16.21
CA SER A 305 -28.03 -3.59 -16.61
C SER A 305 -29.11 -3.68 -15.53
N TYR A 306 -30.27 -3.11 -15.84
CA TYR A 306 -31.48 -3.10 -15.04
C TYR A 306 -31.65 -4.50 -14.48
N SER A 307 -31.31 -4.70 -13.23
CA SER A 307 -31.50 -6.01 -12.63
C SER A 307 -33.00 -6.29 -12.65
N GLU A 308 -33.38 -7.54 -12.80
CA GLU A 308 -34.76 -8.03 -12.66
C GLU A 308 -35.42 -7.52 -11.36
N THR A 309 -34.63 -7.01 -10.43
CA THR A 309 -35.06 -6.47 -9.14
C THR A 309 -35.45 -4.98 -9.15
N GLY A 310 -35.25 -4.25 -10.26
CA GLY A 310 -35.53 -2.81 -10.35
C GLY A 310 -34.61 -1.95 -9.47
N LYS A 311 -33.47 -2.46 -9.05
CA LYS A 311 -32.45 -1.76 -8.25
C LYS A 311 -31.20 -1.51 -9.06
N ILE A 312 -30.53 -0.39 -8.78
CA ILE A 312 -29.27 0.01 -9.39
C ILE A 312 -28.18 -0.05 -8.32
N SER A 313 -27.05 -0.65 -8.65
CA SER A 313 -25.90 -0.68 -7.77
C SER A 313 -25.16 0.65 -7.82
N ILE A 314 -25.10 1.33 -6.69
CA ILE A 314 -24.43 2.61 -6.50
C ILE A 314 -23.13 2.35 -5.75
N THR A 315 -22.09 3.05 -6.18
CA THR A 315 -20.79 3.04 -5.50
C THR A 315 -20.93 3.79 -4.18
N GLY A 316 -20.65 3.10 -3.10
CA GLY A 316 -20.80 3.61 -1.73
C GLY A 316 -19.46 3.86 -1.04
N LYS A 317 -19.53 4.13 0.24
CA LYS A 317 -18.42 4.56 1.09
C LYS A 317 -17.20 3.63 0.98
N ASN A 318 -16.02 4.23 0.97
CA ASN A 318 -14.72 3.54 0.91
C ASN A 318 -14.46 2.76 -0.40
N ASN A 319 -15.07 3.18 -1.49
CA ASN A 319 -14.75 2.65 -2.81
C ASN A 319 -13.65 3.49 -3.47
N THR A 320 -12.64 2.84 -4.01
CA THR A 320 -11.50 3.45 -4.73
C THR A 320 -11.94 4.51 -5.74
N ASN A 321 -13.00 4.22 -6.50
CA ASN A 321 -13.47 5.15 -7.52
C ASN A 321 -14.02 6.46 -6.93
N LEU A 322 -14.63 6.42 -5.73
CA LEU A 322 -15.06 7.64 -5.06
C LEU A 322 -13.88 8.45 -4.55
N ILE A 323 -12.86 7.78 -4.04
CA ILE A 323 -11.62 8.41 -3.58
C ILE A 323 -10.96 9.16 -4.74
N HIS A 324 -10.78 8.51 -5.89
CA HIS A 324 -10.22 9.14 -7.09
C HIS A 324 -11.08 10.31 -7.60
N ALA A 325 -12.42 10.22 -7.50
CA ALA A 325 -13.29 11.33 -7.86
C ALA A 325 -13.10 12.53 -6.93
N GLU A 326 -12.89 12.29 -5.65
CA GLU A 326 -12.63 13.34 -4.67
C GLU A 326 -11.28 14.02 -4.88
N TRP A 327 -10.25 13.28 -5.24
CA TRP A 327 -8.98 13.86 -5.70
C TRP A 327 -9.16 14.76 -6.93
N ALA A 328 -10.07 14.37 -7.82
CA ALA A 328 -10.45 15.23 -8.95
C ALA A 328 -11.35 16.42 -8.55
N GLY A 329 -11.56 16.65 -7.25
CA GLY A 329 -12.34 17.75 -6.73
C GLY A 329 -13.87 17.54 -6.79
N VAL A 330 -14.32 16.32 -7.04
CA VAL A 330 -15.75 15.96 -7.03
C VAL A 330 -16.21 15.70 -5.59
N TYR A 331 -17.35 16.25 -5.20
CA TYR A 331 -18.02 15.86 -3.96
C TYR A 331 -18.81 14.57 -4.20
N ALA A 332 -18.21 13.44 -3.85
CA ALA A 332 -18.78 12.14 -4.13
C ALA A 332 -19.92 11.80 -3.15
N LEU A 333 -21.16 11.82 -3.61
CA LEU A 333 -22.35 11.59 -2.78
C LEU A 333 -22.32 10.22 -2.08
N GLY A 334 -21.61 9.24 -2.64
CA GLY A 334 -21.43 7.92 -2.03
C GLY A 334 -20.53 7.93 -0.79
N GLN A 335 -19.60 8.89 -0.69
CA GLN A 335 -18.65 9.02 0.41
C GLN A 335 -19.22 9.85 1.56
N HIS A 336 -19.94 10.92 1.23
CA HIS A 336 -20.38 11.93 2.19
C HIS A 336 -21.88 11.86 2.49
N GLY A 337 -22.23 11.44 3.64
CA GLY A 337 -23.48 11.87 4.25
C GLY A 337 -24.68 10.97 4.12
N TYR A 338 -24.58 9.79 3.58
CA TYR A 338 -25.75 8.92 3.51
C TYR A 338 -25.48 7.58 4.20
N GLU A 339 -26.10 7.35 5.35
CA GLU A 339 -26.05 6.07 6.06
C GLU A 339 -26.43 4.87 5.16
N MET A 340 -27.24 5.13 4.12
CA MET A 340 -27.61 4.15 3.13
C MET A 340 -26.43 3.64 2.30
N LEU A 341 -25.35 4.42 2.15
CA LEU A 341 -24.19 4.09 1.32
C LEU A 341 -22.98 3.70 2.15
N ASN A 342 -23.19 3.05 3.27
CA ASN A 342 -22.16 2.62 4.21
C ASN A 342 -21.39 1.36 3.77
N LYS A 343 -21.68 0.83 2.59
CA LYS A 343 -21.00 -0.31 1.96
C LYS A 343 -20.36 0.12 0.66
N ASN A 344 -19.30 -0.57 0.26
CA ASN A 344 -18.58 -0.35 -0.98
C ASN A 344 -19.51 -0.30 -2.22
N TYR A 345 -20.52 -1.17 -2.28
CA TYR A 345 -21.60 -1.13 -3.27
C TYR A 345 -22.95 -1.35 -2.59
N GLN A 346 -23.94 -0.59 -3.01
CA GLN A 346 -25.30 -0.64 -2.46
C GLN A 346 -26.34 -0.66 -3.58
N ASN A 347 -27.27 -1.60 -3.53
CA ASN A 347 -28.37 -1.66 -4.47
C ASN A 347 -29.53 -0.77 -4.02
N LEU A 348 -29.81 0.28 -4.76
CA LEU A 348 -30.84 1.27 -4.46
C LEU A 348 -31.98 1.23 -5.46
N THR A 349 -33.21 1.52 -5.00
CA THR A 349 -34.34 1.78 -5.87
C THR A 349 -34.23 3.15 -6.53
N LYS A 350 -35.04 3.40 -7.57
CA LYS A 350 -35.09 4.70 -8.23
C LYS A 350 -35.45 5.83 -7.25
N GLU A 351 -36.42 5.58 -6.35
CA GLU A 351 -36.88 6.56 -5.37
C GLU A 351 -35.75 6.91 -4.37
N GLN A 352 -35.00 5.92 -3.92
CA GLN A 352 -33.85 6.13 -3.06
C GLN A 352 -32.76 6.95 -3.75
N ILE A 353 -32.49 6.69 -5.04
CA ILE A 353 -31.54 7.47 -5.83
C ILE A 353 -32.01 8.92 -5.98
N LEU A 354 -33.30 9.13 -6.29
CA LEU A 354 -33.87 10.47 -6.39
C LEU A 354 -33.76 11.23 -5.06
N THR A 355 -33.93 10.56 -3.94
CA THR A 355 -33.73 11.17 -2.61
C THR A 355 -32.28 11.57 -2.36
N LEU A 356 -31.31 10.77 -2.83
CA LEU A 356 -29.88 11.09 -2.69
C LEU A 356 -29.47 12.33 -3.47
N ILE A 357 -30.05 12.55 -4.65
CA ILE A 357 -29.71 13.69 -5.51
C ILE A 357 -30.60 14.91 -5.25
N ASP A 358 -31.62 14.78 -4.40
CA ASP A 358 -32.49 15.90 -4.04
C ASP A 358 -31.69 17.00 -3.32
N GLY A 359 -31.92 18.24 -3.71
CA GLY A 359 -31.19 19.38 -3.18
C GLY A 359 -29.81 19.63 -3.79
N GLN A 360 -29.28 18.73 -4.64
CA GLN A 360 -28.06 18.97 -5.40
C GLN A 360 -28.37 19.84 -6.63
N LYS A 361 -27.47 20.80 -6.92
CA LYS A 361 -27.71 21.73 -8.04
C LYS A 361 -27.52 21.09 -9.41
N GLN A 362 -26.50 20.26 -9.53
CA GLN A 362 -26.21 19.49 -10.75
C GLN A 362 -25.45 18.22 -10.36
N PRO A 363 -26.13 17.17 -9.89
CA PRO A 363 -25.43 15.91 -9.67
C PRO A 363 -25.02 15.36 -11.02
N ALA A 364 -23.74 15.39 -11.33
CA ALA A 364 -23.21 14.68 -12.49
C ALA A 364 -23.25 13.19 -12.18
N MET A 365 -23.81 12.41 -13.07
CA MET A 365 -23.80 10.97 -12.98
C MET A 365 -22.63 10.45 -13.80
N TYR A 366 -21.59 9.91 -13.13
CA TYR A 366 -20.47 9.27 -13.79
C TYR A 366 -20.73 7.78 -13.89
N ILE A 367 -20.68 7.29 -15.13
CA ILE A 367 -20.65 5.85 -15.38
C ILE A 367 -19.17 5.49 -15.47
N ILE A 368 -18.70 4.71 -14.51
CA ILE A 368 -17.37 4.12 -14.58
C ILE A 368 -17.49 2.86 -15.40
N ASP A 369 -16.88 2.87 -16.57
CA ASP A 369 -16.73 1.66 -17.36
C ASP A 369 -15.75 0.74 -16.66
N ASN A 370 -16.13 -0.51 -16.41
CA ASN A 370 -15.18 -1.50 -15.98
C ASN A 370 -14.23 -1.76 -17.16
N GLU A 371 -12.98 -1.32 -17.06
CA GLU A 371 -11.94 -1.50 -18.09
C GLU A 371 -11.80 -2.96 -18.55
N HIS A 372 -12.24 -3.91 -17.74
CA HIS A 372 -12.22 -5.33 -18.03
C HIS A 372 -13.06 -5.72 -19.27
N ASP A 373 -14.09 -4.97 -19.61
CA ASP A 373 -14.95 -5.28 -20.76
C ASP A 373 -14.47 -4.63 -22.06
N GLY A 374 -13.74 -3.51 -22.00
CA GLY A 374 -13.23 -2.80 -23.18
C GLY A 374 -12.15 -3.56 -23.96
N LEU A 375 -11.38 -4.40 -23.30
CA LEU A 375 -10.29 -5.19 -23.90
C LEU A 375 -10.76 -6.55 -24.47
N ARG A 376 -11.91 -7.05 -24.08
CA ARG A 376 -12.47 -8.31 -24.62
C ARG A 376 -13.05 -8.16 -26.02
N GLY A 377 -13.34 -6.95 -26.46
CA GLY A 377 -13.96 -6.66 -27.78
C GLY A 377 -12.97 -6.46 -28.94
N GLN A 378 -11.66 -6.52 -28.71
CA GLN A 378 -10.63 -6.34 -29.76
C GLN A 378 -9.86 -7.65 -30.05
N ARG A 379 -10.52 -8.77 -30.10
CA ARG A 379 -9.98 -9.99 -30.70
C ARG A 379 -10.54 -10.25 -32.07
#